data_07789f8b227a4a02e7b138ce369e25df
#
_entry.id   07789f8b227a4a02e7b138ce369e25df
#
_cell.length_a   1.000
_cell.length_b   1.000
_cell.length_c   1.000
_cell.angle_alpha   90.00
_cell.angle_beta   90.00
_cell.angle_gamma   90.00
#
_symmetry.space_group_name_H-M   'P 1'
#
loop_
_entity.id
_entity.type
_entity.pdbx_description
1 polymer ?
#
loop_
_entity_poly.entity_id
_entity_poly.type
_entity_poly.pdbx_seq_one_letter_code
_entity_poly.pdbx_strand_id
1 'polypeptide(L)'
;MIPPSDIRKILGGRNAGSARFIFDMLEPDFTFLSPHIRRGRAYHEDVIKGPFSKQLGSFTTIMVDEINNSMQQVLGKDQEGDVEIKVFDTVAKVIACTANRVFVGKEVGMW
;
A
#
# COMPACT_ATOMS: atom_id res chain seq x y z
N MET A 1 -25.06 -2.70 -12.66
CA MET A 1 -23.68 -3.08 -13.01
C MET A 1 -23.24 -2.19 -14.14
N ILE A 2 -22.10 -1.49 -14.01
CA ILE A 2 -21.61 -0.55 -15.04
C ILE A 2 -20.84 -1.35 -16.09
N PRO A 3 -21.18 -1.23 -17.39
CA PRO A 3 -20.45 -1.94 -18.44
C PRO A 3 -18.99 -1.48 -18.52
N PRO A 4 -18.07 -2.38 -18.88
CA PRO A 4 -16.62 -2.08 -18.92
C PRO A 4 -16.25 -0.90 -19.85
N SER A 5 -17.04 -0.67 -20.91
CA SER A 5 -16.86 0.45 -21.83
C SER A 5 -17.07 1.83 -21.18
N ASP A 6 -17.89 1.91 -20.14
CA ASP A 6 -18.23 3.17 -19.48
C ASP A 6 -17.30 3.46 -18.30
N ILE A 7 -16.57 2.45 -17.80
CA ILE A 7 -15.60 2.61 -16.71
C ILE A 7 -14.53 3.64 -17.11
N ARG A 8 -14.01 3.58 -18.34
CA ARG A 8 -13.02 4.56 -18.83
C ARG A 8 -13.56 5.98 -18.91
N LYS A 9 -14.84 6.14 -19.29
CA LYS A 9 -15.49 7.46 -19.36
C LYS A 9 -15.70 8.03 -17.97
N ILE A 10 -16.08 7.19 -17.00
CA ILE A 10 -16.30 7.58 -15.61
C ILE A 10 -14.97 7.95 -14.95
N LEU A 11 -13.94 7.10 -15.08
CA LEU A 11 -12.64 7.34 -14.45
C LEU A 11 -11.81 8.43 -15.16
N GLY A 12 -12.02 8.65 -16.45
CA GLY A 12 -11.33 9.70 -17.23
C GLY A 12 -12.06 11.06 -17.25
N GLY A 13 -13.27 11.13 -16.70
CA GLY A 13 -14.03 12.37 -16.63
C GLY A 13 -13.41 13.34 -15.62
N ARG A 14 -13.24 14.62 -16.03
CA ARG A 14 -12.73 15.69 -15.15
C ARG A 14 -13.55 15.88 -13.87
N ASN A 15 -14.77 15.36 -13.82
CA ASN A 15 -15.70 15.43 -12.70
C ASN A 15 -15.79 14.11 -11.91
N ALA A 16 -15.08 13.06 -12.32
CA ALA A 16 -14.95 11.84 -11.51
C ALA A 16 -13.98 12.12 -10.35
N GLY A 17 -14.46 12.86 -9.38
CA GLY A 17 -13.70 13.35 -8.25
C GLY A 17 -13.32 12.26 -7.25
N SER A 18 -12.62 11.19 -7.74
CA SER A 18 -12.03 10.20 -6.84
C SER A 18 -11.10 10.85 -5.81
N ALA A 19 -10.37 11.88 -6.22
CA ALA A 19 -9.56 12.68 -5.32
C ALA A 19 -10.42 13.36 -4.24
N ARG A 20 -11.54 13.98 -4.62
CA ARG A 20 -12.44 14.63 -3.67
C ARG A 20 -13.07 13.64 -2.71
N PHE A 21 -13.50 12.46 -3.20
CA PHE A 21 -14.04 11.40 -2.35
C PHE A 21 -13.00 10.91 -1.33
N ILE A 22 -11.75 10.69 -1.76
CA ILE A 22 -10.65 10.29 -0.88
C ILE A 22 -10.36 11.40 0.14
N PHE A 23 -10.36 12.65 -0.29
CA PHE A 23 -10.19 13.80 0.61
C PHE A 23 -11.32 13.91 1.63
N ASP A 24 -12.57 13.73 1.21
CA ASP A 24 -13.72 13.78 2.11
C ASP A 24 -13.71 12.59 3.10
N MET A 25 -13.24 11.41 2.66
CA MET A 25 -13.15 10.22 3.51
C MET A 25 -11.98 10.26 4.52
N LEU A 26 -10.84 10.80 4.11
CA LEU A 26 -9.65 10.86 4.97
C LEU A 26 -9.65 12.05 5.91
N GLU A 27 -10.55 13.01 5.72
CA GLU A 27 -10.61 14.26 6.50
C GLU A 27 -9.20 14.83 6.78
N PRO A 28 -8.44 15.19 5.75
CA PRO A 28 -7.01 15.51 5.87
C PRO A 28 -6.72 16.68 6.82
N ASP A 29 -7.68 17.54 7.07
CA ASP A 29 -7.54 18.64 8.03
C ASP A 29 -7.35 18.13 9.45
N PHE A 30 -7.99 16.98 9.79
CA PHE A 30 -7.85 16.34 11.10
C PHE A 30 -6.70 15.33 11.11
N THR A 31 -6.54 14.57 10.03
CA THR A 31 -5.54 13.48 9.96
C THR A 31 -4.12 14.01 9.83
N PHE A 32 -3.91 15.05 9.01
CA PHE A 32 -2.57 15.59 8.73
C PHE A 32 -2.34 16.98 9.32
N LEU A 33 -3.33 17.57 9.97
CA LEU A 33 -3.28 18.89 10.62
C LEU A 33 -2.71 19.99 9.69
N SER A 34 -2.86 19.83 8.38
CA SER A 34 -2.28 20.74 7.41
C SER A 34 -3.30 21.30 6.42
N PRO A 35 -3.64 22.59 6.50
CA PRO A 35 -4.56 23.25 5.56
C PRO A 35 -4.00 23.34 4.14
N HIS A 36 -2.72 23.06 3.93
CA HIS A 36 -2.09 23.10 2.62
C HIS A 36 -2.49 21.92 1.73
N ILE A 37 -2.93 20.82 2.30
CA ILE A 37 -3.40 19.63 1.56
C ILE A 37 -4.70 19.95 0.81
N ARG A 38 -5.59 20.78 1.37
CA ARG A 38 -6.81 21.24 0.71
C ARG A 38 -6.56 22.07 -0.57
N ARG A 39 -5.41 22.70 -0.70
CA ARG A 39 -5.06 23.55 -1.84
C ARG A 39 -4.54 22.78 -3.06
N GLY A 40 -4.71 21.46 -3.09
CA GLY A 40 -4.42 20.64 -4.25
C GLY A 40 -2.95 20.26 -4.45
N ARG A 41 -2.09 20.56 -3.48
CA ARG A 41 -0.69 20.15 -3.50
C ARG A 41 -0.43 19.19 -2.36
N ALA A 42 -0.79 17.92 -2.61
CA ALA A 42 -0.48 16.85 -1.69
C ALA A 42 1.02 16.55 -1.77
N TYR A 43 1.80 16.98 -0.78
CA TYR A 43 3.26 16.80 -0.77
C TYR A 43 3.67 15.33 -0.94
N HIS A 44 2.82 14.39 -0.51
CA HIS A 44 3.07 12.97 -0.66
C HIS A 44 3.10 12.54 -2.13
N GLU A 45 2.38 13.24 -3.04
CA GLU A 45 2.47 12.96 -4.47
C GLU A 45 3.86 13.27 -5.01
N ASP A 46 4.46 14.37 -4.60
CA ASP A 46 5.81 14.76 -5.02
C ASP A 46 6.85 13.77 -4.49
N VAL A 47 6.67 13.27 -3.25
CA VAL A 47 7.53 12.24 -2.65
C VAL A 47 7.40 10.91 -3.39
N ILE A 48 6.17 10.48 -3.70
CA ILE A 48 5.94 9.20 -4.39
C ILE A 48 6.43 9.27 -5.83
N LYS A 49 6.10 10.33 -6.56
CA LYS A 49 6.52 10.50 -7.98
C LYS A 49 8.00 10.78 -8.14
N GLY A 50 8.64 11.34 -7.14
CA GLY A 50 10.04 11.73 -7.16
C GLY A 50 10.97 10.73 -6.46
N PRO A 51 11.40 11.01 -5.22
CA PRO A 51 12.41 10.21 -4.51
C PRO A 51 12.02 8.74 -4.36
N PHE A 52 10.78 8.45 -3.98
CA PHE A 52 10.31 7.09 -3.75
C PHE A 52 10.36 6.24 -5.03
N SER A 53 9.82 6.77 -6.15
CA SER A 53 9.84 6.05 -7.42
C SER A 53 11.25 5.80 -7.95
N LYS A 54 12.17 6.71 -7.71
CA LYS A 54 13.59 6.52 -8.09
C LYS A 54 14.29 5.45 -7.27
N GLN A 55 13.83 5.20 -6.05
CA GLN A 55 14.40 4.21 -5.14
C GLN A 55 13.68 2.86 -5.15
N LEU A 56 12.66 2.67 -5.99
CA LEU A 56 11.92 1.40 -6.05
C LEU A 56 12.83 0.18 -6.23
N GLY A 57 13.89 0.30 -7.05
CA GLY A 57 14.86 -0.78 -7.24
C GLY A 57 15.59 -1.18 -5.96
N SER A 58 15.89 -0.24 -5.07
CA SER A 58 16.56 -0.53 -3.79
C SER A 58 15.63 -1.20 -2.77
N PHE A 59 14.32 -0.96 -2.88
CA PHE A 59 13.34 -1.60 -2.01
C PHE A 59 13.09 -3.07 -2.35
N THR A 60 13.42 -3.52 -3.57
CA THR A 60 13.20 -4.89 -4.00
C THR A 60 13.87 -5.90 -3.07
N THR A 61 15.12 -5.67 -2.68
CA THR A 61 15.84 -6.55 -1.75
C THR A 61 15.15 -6.60 -0.40
N ILE A 62 14.73 -5.44 0.12
CA ILE A 62 14.02 -5.33 1.41
C ILE A 62 12.69 -6.06 1.36
N MET A 63 11.96 -5.95 0.24
CA MET A 63 10.69 -6.65 0.02
C MET A 63 10.89 -8.16 -0.01
N VAL A 64 11.88 -8.65 -0.74
CA VAL A 64 12.18 -10.09 -0.83
C VAL A 64 12.53 -10.66 0.53
N ASP A 65 13.38 -9.97 1.29
CA ASP A 65 13.75 -10.39 2.66
C ASP A 65 12.52 -10.46 3.55
N GLU A 66 11.65 -9.47 3.51
CA GLU A 66 10.45 -9.43 4.35
C GLU A 66 9.41 -10.47 3.94
N ILE A 67 9.23 -10.70 2.64
CA ILE A 67 8.34 -11.77 2.14
C ILE A 67 8.84 -13.12 2.63
N ASN A 68 10.13 -13.40 2.50
CA ASN A 68 10.72 -14.67 2.95
C ASN A 68 10.55 -14.85 4.46
N ASN A 69 10.83 -13.82 5.26
CA ASN A 69 10.64 -13.85 6.69
C ASN A 69 9.19 -14.09 7.10
N SER A 70 8.26 -13.34 6.48
CA SER A 70 6.84 -13.46 6.75
C SER A 70 6.30 -14.84 6.35
N MET A 71 6.72 -15.37 5.21
CA MET A 71 6.35 -16.71 4.76
C MET A 71 6.87 -17.79 5.71
N GLN A 72 8.12 -17.68 6.16
CA GLN A 72 8.68 -18.61 7.15
C GLN A 72 7.94 -18.56 8.50
N GLN A 73 7.49 -17.40 8.92
CA GLN A 73 6.69 -17.26 10.15
C GLN A 73 5.32 -17.94 10.03
N VAL A 74 4.69 -17.85 8.85
CA VAL A 74 3.37 -18.44 8.62
C VAL A 74 3.45 -19.95 8.38
N LEU A 75 4.42 -20.39 7.58
CA LEU A 75 4.58 -21.81 7.22
C LEU A 75 5.31 -22.63 8.27
N GLY A 76 6.02 -21.96 9.21
CA GLY A 76 6.91 -22.64 10.15
C GLY A 76 8.27 -22.96 9.51
N LYS A 77 9.34 -22.89 10.30
CA LYS A 77 10.70 -23.08 9.78
C LYS A 77 11.07 -24.54 9.50
N ASP A 78 10.38 -25.50 10.12
CA ASP A 78 10.80 -26.90 10.16
C ASP A 78 9.63 -27.88 9.97
N GLN A 79 8.58 -27.53 9.25
CA GLN A 79 7.49 -28.46 9.00
C GLN A 79 7.82 -29.35 7.80
N GLU A 80 8.18 -30.61 8.07
CA GLU A 80 8.17 -31.68 7.09
C GLU A 80 6.70 -32.11 6.87
N GLY A 81 6.16 -31.85 5.69
CA GLY A 81 4.83 -32.27 5.28
C GLY A 81 3.95 -31.13 4.73
N ASP A 82 2.74 -31.50 4.35
CA ASP A 82 1.74 -30.56 3.82
C ASP A 82 1.18 -29.68 4.94
N VAL A 83 1.13 -28.37 4.70
CA VAL A 83 0.59 -27.38 5.64
C VAL A 83 -0.68 -26.80 5.08
N GLU A 84 -1.78 -26.87 5.80
CA GLU A 84 -3.02 -26.24 5.45
C GLU A 84 -2.97 -24.75 5.85
N ILE A 85 -3.12 -23.85 4.88
CA ILE A 85 -3.10 -22.41 5.10
C ILE A 85 -4.37 -21.74 4.57
N LYS A 86 -4.81 -20.68 5.25
CA LYS A 86 -5.82 -19.76 4.73
C LYS A 86 -5.15 -18.79 3.79
N VAL A 87 -5.18 -19.10 2.49
CA VAL A 87 -4.41 -18.38 1.46
C VAL A 87 -4.65 -16.88 1.51
N PHE A 88 -5.91 -16.43 1.59
CA PHE A 88 -6.23 -15.01 1.59
C PHE A 88 -5.63 -14.29 2.80
N ASP A 89 -5.84 -14.82 4.00
CA ASP A 89 -5.34 -14.21 5.25
C ASP A 89 -3.81 -14.19 5.28
N THR A 90 -3.19 -15.26 4.80
CA THR A 90 -1.74 -15.40 4.72
C THR A 90 -1.14 -14.36 3.77
N VAL A 91 -1.66 -14.29 2.56
CA VAL A 91 -1.16 -13.35 1.55
C VAL A 91 -1.39 -11.89 1.99
N ALA A 92 -2.57 -11.59 2.55
CA ALA A 92 -2.87 -10.26 3.08
C ALA A 92 -1.86 -9.85 4.18
N LYS A 93 -1.54 -10.77 5.10
CA LYS A 93 -0.55 -10.53 6.16
C LYS A 93 0.85 -10.29 5.59
N VAL A 94 1.30 -11.12 4.65
CA VAL A 94 2.62 -10.96 4.00
C VAL A 94 2.71 -9.62 3.29
N ILE A 95 1.67 -9.22 2.54
CA ILE A 95 1.64 -7.93 1.85
C ILE A 95 1.69 -6.78 2.87
N ALA A 96 0.91 -6.85 3.94
CA ALA A 96 0.89 -5.82 4.98
C ALA A 96 2.25 -5.66 5.66
N CYS A 97 2.91 -6.76 6.05
CA CYS A 97 4.25 -6.73 6.63
C CYS A 97 5.27 -6.12 5.66
N THR A 98 5.24 -6.55 4.39
CA THR A 98 6.16 -6.05 3.37
C THR A 98 5.95 -4.55 3.11
N ALA A 99 4.71 -4.10 3.01
CA ALA A 99 4.38 -2.68 2.84
C ALA A 99 4.85 -1.85 4.05
N ASN A 100 4.54 -2.30 5.27
CA ASN A 100 5.00 -1.63 6.48
C ASN A 100 6.52 -1.53 6.55
N ARG A 101 7.23 -2.60 6.16
CA ARG A 101 8.69 -2.62 6.11
C ARG A 101 9.27 -1.55 5.19
N VAL A 102 8.63 -1.34 4.02
CA VAL A 102 9.07 -0.35 3.03
C VAL A 102 8.74 1.07 3.45
N PHE A 103 7.53 1.30 4.00
CA PHE A 103 7.07 2.66 4.30
C PHE A 103 7.47 3.17 5.69
N VAL A 104 7.54 2.28 6.68
CA VAL A 104 7.73 2.65 8.08
C VAL A 104 9.08 2.19 8.63
N GLY A 105 9.70 1.18 8.01
CA GLY A 105 10.99 0.63 8.41
C GLY A 105 10.89 -0.60 9.31
N LYS A 106 12.07 -1.15 9.65
CA LYS A 106 12.18 -2.45 10.33
C LYS A 106 11.63 -2.45 11.76
N GLU A 107 11.84 -1.37 12.49
CA GLU A 107 11.55 -1.34 13.93
C GLU A 107 10.05 -1.24 14.24
N VAL A 108 9.27 -0.66 13.33
CA VAL A 108 7.83 -0.41 13.51
C VAL A 108 6.98 -1.44 12.75
N GLY A 109 7.55 -2.10 11.75
CA GLY A 109 6.83 -3.07 10.90
C GLY A 109 6.66 -4.48 11.49
N MET A 110 7.18 -4.73 12.69
CA MET A 110 7.06 -6.03 13.36
C MET A 110 5.79 -6.07 14.24
N TRP A 111 4.68 -6.44 13.63
CA TRP A 111 3.42 -6.78 14.32
C TRP A 111 2.98 -8.19 13.96
#